data_b05100001a6c694e1f0178f00e741bf7
#
_entry.id   b05100001a6c694e1f0178f00e741bf7
#
_cell.length_a   1.000
_cell.length_b   1.000
_cell.length_c   1.000
_cell.angle_alpha   90.00
_cell.angle_beta   90.00
_cell.angle_gamma   90.00
#
_symmetry.space_group_name_H-M   'P 1'
#
loop_
_entity.id
_entity.type
_entity.pdbx_description
1 polymer ?
#
loop_
_entity_poly.entity_id
_entity_poly.type
_entity_poly.pdbx_seq_one_letter_code
_entity_poly.pdbx_strand_id
1 'polypeptide(L)'
;MRLVLMSLGIGLFSFSCSVFADTSAPVCEHEGVQVFTDFQGGNVTGCEFSRAGKLSIEIAPEDEPINTSPWYAFRLEAEVQTQVPIVLDYGSYKHRYTPDLSIDGIKWQTYPQAKVSLNKNKTQAGFSVTVPAHRSLVIAAQPLLTASHYATWLQGLSEEQGVSIGSAGQSIEGRRLWRLTTPPKKHTLLLLGRQHPPETTGAIALMSFVERLFEDDVLARRFRDKVGILLYPVINPDGTDRGYWRHNFQGKDLNRDWGPFTQPESRAINSDVANWLGKHDSQLAKAMDLCRK
;
A
#
# COMPACT_ATOMS: atom_id res chain seq x y z
N MET A 1 -16.12 16.63 59.97
CA MET A 1 -16.53 16.25 58.62
C MET A 1 -15.74 17.13 57.64
N ARG A 2 -14.62 16.63 57.11
CA ARG A 2 -13.74 17.35 56.17
C ARG A 2 -14.00 16.85 54.76
N LEU A 3 -14.48 17.74 53.90
CA LEU A 3 -14.64 17.49 52.47
C LEU A 3 -13.24 17.53 51.78
N VAL A 4 -12.86 16.47 51.10
CA VAL A 4 -11.71 16.42 50.21
C VAL A 4 -12.25 16.59 48.80
N LEU A 5 -11.94 17.72 48.15
CA LEU A 5 -12.14 17.92 46.70
C LEU A 5 -11.00 17.26 45.95
N MET A 6 -11.31 16.23 45.16
CA MET A 6 -10.42 15.70 44.15
C MET A 6 -10.64 16.45 42.82
N SER A 7 -9.64 17.22 42.39
CA SER A 7 -9.60 17.81 41.05
C SER A 7 -9.13 16.78 40.04
N LEU A 8 -10.03 16.37 39.12
CA LEU A 8 -9.64 15.60 37.92
C LEU A 8 -9.01 16.56 36.91
N GLY A 9 -7.71 16.44 36.73
CA GLY A 9 -7.01 17.07 35.63
C GLY A 9 -7.18 16.23 34.33
N ILE A 10 -7.97 16.75 33.38
CA ILE A 10 -8.07 16.19 32.02
C ILE A 10 -6.83 16.64 31.25
N GLY A 11 -5.84 15.76 31.13
CA GLY A 11 -4.71 15.96 30.25
C GLY A 11 -5.12 15.71 28.79
N LEU A 12 -5.23 16.77 28.01
CA LEU A 12 -5.32 16.69 26.56
C LEU A 12 -3.97 16.22 25.99
N PHE A 13 -3.84 14.94 25.70
CA PHE A 13 -2.74 14.44 24.92
C PHE A 13 -3.02 14.73 23.42
N SER A 14 -2.37 15.80 22.92
CA SER A 14 -2.29 16.03 21.48
C SER A 14 -1.29 15.04 20.88
N PHE A 15 -1.79 13.95 20.31
CA PHE A 15 -0.99 13.07 19.46
C PHE A 15 -0.74 13.77 18.12
N SER A 16 0.38 14.48 18.02
CA SER A 16 0.93 14.87 16.71
C SER A 16 1.58 13.63 16.10
N CYS A 17 0.84 12.89 15.28
CA CYS A 17 1.38 11.79 14.49
C CYS A 17 2.17 12.41 13.31
N SER A 18 3.47 12.64 13.51
CA SER A 18 4.40 12.95 12.42
C SER A 18 4.69 11.65 11.67
N VAL A 19 3.99 11.40 10.58
CA VAL A 19 4.11 10.18 9.76
C VAL A 19 5.48 10.07 9.08
N PHE A 20 6.28 11.17 9.07
CA PHE A 20 7.55 11.26 8.36
C PHE A 20 8.63 11.95 9.20
N ALA A 21 8.89 11.49 10.41
CA ALA A 21 10.09 11.92 11.13
C ALA A 21 11.17 10.84 10.95
N ASP A 22 11.87 10.86 9.82
CA ASP A 22 13.06 10.03 9.63
C ASP A 22 14.28 10.91 9.38
N THR A 23 15.43 10.51 9.98
CA THR A 23 16.72 11.23 9.95
C THR A 23 17.62 10.75 8.82
N SER A 24 17.07 10.10 7.79
CA SER A 24 17.86 9.60 6.67
C SER A 24 18.36 10.72 5.76
N ALA A 25 19.47 10.48 5.09
CA ALA A 25 20.01 11.40 4.10
C ALA A 25 19.11 11.42 2.84
N PRO A 26 18.93 12.59 2.20
CA PRO A 26 18.23 12.68 0.94
C PRO A 26 18.96 11.88 -0.16
N VAL A 27 18.20 11.28 -1.09
CA VAL A 27 18.78 10.58 -2.25
C VAL A 27 19.39 11.55 -3.27
N CYS A 28 18.85 12.77 -3.35
CA CYS A 28 19.48 13.93 -4.01
C CYS A 28 18.90 15.23 -3.47
N GLU A 29 19.63 16.34 -3.67
CA GLU A 29 19.23 17.68 -3.22
C GLU A 29 19.74 18.79 -4.15
N HIS A 30 19.06 19.92 -4.16
CA HIS A 30 19.44 21.11 -4.88
C HIS A 30 18.76 22.37 -4.30
N GLU A 31 19.56 23.40 -3.94
CA GLU A 31 19.06 24.70 -3.46
C GLU A 31 17.95 24.62 -2.41
N GLY A 32 18.16 23.76 -1.38
CA GLY A 32 17.21 23.58 -0.27
C GLY A 32 15.98 22.73 -0.59
N VAL A 33 15.90 22.10 -1.78
CA VAL A 33 14.93 21.06 -2.11
C VAL A 33 15.59 19.72 -1.94
N GLN A 34 14.99 18.83 -1.15
CA GLN A 34 15.50 17.49 -0.85
C GLN A 34 14.51 16.42 -1.30
N VAL A 35 15.05 15.27 -1.74
CA VAL A 35 14.28 14.10 -2.20
C VAL A 35 14.56 12.90 -1.31
N PHE A 36 13.51 12.22 -0.86
CA PHE A 36 13.61 11.05 0.02
C PHE A 36 12.81 9.87 -0.54
N THR A 37 13.26 8.64 -0.26
CA THR A 37 12.58 7.38 -0.62
C THR A 37 12.52 6.39 0.55
N ASP A 38 13.00 6.76 1.72
CA ASP A 38 13.17 5.97 2.94
C ASP A 38 11.87 5.81 3.75
N PHE A 39 10.77 5.52 3.07
CA PHE A 39 9.48 5.23 3.65
C PHE A 39 8.84 4.02 2.96
N GLN A 40 7.87 3.38 3.62
CA GLN A 40 7.16 2.23 3.06
C GLN A 40 6.52 2.57 1.71
N GLY A 41 6.89 1.82 0.66
CA GLY A 41 6.46 2.02 -0.72
C GLY A 41 7.30 3.04 -1.49
N GLY A 42 8.25 3.73 -0.84
CA GLY A 42 9.19 4.62 -1.49
C GLY A 42 10.16 3.86 -2.39
N ASN A 43 10.27 4.28 -3.66
CA ASN A 43 11.20 3.67 -4.61
C ASN A 43 11.41 4.56 -5.84
N VAL A 44 12.68 4.82 -6.13
CA VAL A 44 13.19 5.34 -7.41
C VAL A 44 14.58 4.74 -7.64
N THR A 45 15.00 4.56 -8.88
CA THR A 45 16.31 3.97 -9.19
C THR A 45 17.41 5.00 -9.40
N GLY A 46 17.03 6.25 -9.65
CA GLY A 46 17.95 7.36 -9.77
C GLY A 46 17.27 8.69 -9.50
N CYS A 47 18.07 9.66 -9.05
CA CYS A 47 17.61 11.01 -8.72
C CYS A 47 18.72 12.02 -9.02
N GLU A 48 18.44 13.03 -9.83
CA GLU A 48 19.40 14.07 -10.18
C GLU A 48 18.69 15.41 -10.40
N PHE A 49 19.32 16.50 -9.93
CA PHE A 49 18.94 17.86 -10.28
C PHE A 49 19.87 18.43 -11.37
N SER A 50 19.29 19.03 -12.39
CA SER A 50 20.06 19.87 -13.30
C SER A 50 20.47 21.19 -12.63
N ARG A 51 21.45 21.91 -13.19
CA ARG A 51 21.86 23.23 -12.70
C ARG A 51 20.72 24.27 -12.69
N ALA A 52 19.66 24.05 -13.47
CA ALA A 52 18.48 24.91 -13.51
C ALA A 52 17.36 24.45 -12.56
N GLY A 53 17.64 23.56 -11.60
CA GLY A 53 16.68 23.06 -10.61
C GLY A 53 15.63 22.10 -11.15
N LYS A 54 15.80 21.54 -12.37
CA LYS A 54 14.89 20.50 -12.87
C LYS A 54 15.27 19.15 -12.29
N LEU A 55 14.33 18.48 -11.62
CA LEU A 55 14.49 17.16 -11.04
C LEU A 55 14.23 16.07 -12.09
N SER A 56 15.16 15.18 -12.27
CA SER A 56 15.02 13.93 -13.04
C SER A 56 14.96 12.75 -12.08
N ILE A 57 13.90 11.95 -12.19
CA ILE A 57 13.67 10.73 -11.42
C ILE A 57 13.73 9.56 -12.37
N GLU A 58 14.68 8.65 -12.16
CA GLU A 58 14.79 7.40 -12.91
C GLU A 58 13.93 6.32 -12.27
N ILE A 59 13.23 5.55 -13.11
CA ILE A 59 12.26 4.53 -12.70
C ILE A 59 12.52 3.25 -13.49
N ALA A 60 12.90 2.19 -12.79
CA ALA A 60 13.12 0.88 -13.35
C ALA A 60 12.47 -0.21 -12.49
N PRO A 61 12.20 -1.40 -13.05
CA PRO A 61 11.70 -2.53 -12.28
C PRO A 61 12.76 -3.07 -11.31
N GLU A 62 12.30 -3.84 -10.33
CA GLU A 62 13.15 -4.55 -9.38
C GLU A 62 14.00 -5.65 -10.01
N ASP A 63 13.53 -6.26 -11.11
CA ASP A 63 14.24 -7.28 -11.89
C ASP A 63 13.60 -7.46 -13.29
N GLU A 64 14.18 -8.34 -14.11
CA GLU A 64 13.71 -8.71 -15.44
C GLU A 64 13.83 -10.24 -15.68
N PRO A 65 12.93 -10.84 -16.48
CA PRO A 65 11.83 -10.24 -17.25
C PRO A 65 10.61 -9.91 -16.37
N ILE A 66 9.92 -8.82 -16.65
CA ILE A 66 8.78 -8.37 -15.88
C ILE A 66 7.56 -8.00 -16.75
N ASN A 67 6.36 -8.28 -16.25
CA ASN A 67 5.14 -7.69 -16.78
C ASN A 67 4.99 -6.28 -16.22
N THR A 68 5.16 -5.28 -17.08
CA THR A 68 5.33 -3.89 -16.70
C THR A 68 4.15 -3.31 -15.95
N SER A 69 4.42 -2.83 -14.73
CA SER A 69 3.50 -2.06 -13.92
C SER A 69 4.29 -0.99 -13.15
N PRO A 70 4.80 0.05 -13.86
CA PRO A 70 5.74 1.00 -13.30
C PRO A 70 5.26 1.57 -11.97
N TRP A 71 6.09 1.46 -10.96
CA TRP A 71 5.89 2.07 -9.66
C TRP A 71 6.98 3.09 -9.41
N TYR A 72 6.63 4.16 -8.76
CA TYR A 72 7.52 5.14 -8.15
C TYR A 72 6.80 5.77 -6.98
N ALA A 73 7.54 6.09 -5.94
CA ALA A 73 7.11 6.96 -4.87
C ALA A 73 8.33 7.65 -4.26
N PHE A 74 8.26 8.95 -4.09
CA PHE A 74 9.30 9.77 -3.46
C PHE A 74 8.66 10.96 -2.75
N ARG A 75 9.38 11.50 -1.80
CA ARG A 75 8.96 12.64 -0.98
C ARG A 75 9.88 13.82 -1.24
N LEU A 76 9.29 14.98 -1.46
CA LEU A 76 9.99 16.25 -1.57
C LEU A 76 9.80 17.06 -0.30
N GLU A 77 10.88 17.71 0.14
CA GLU A 77 10.88 18.72 1.19
C GLU A 77 11.61 19.97 0.73
N ALA A 78 11.18 21.14 1.21
CA ALA A 78 11.81 22.41 0.90
C ALA A 78 11.76 23.38 2.09
N GLU A 79 12.83 24.15 2.32
CA GLU A 79 12.87 25.16 3.36
C GLU A 79 11.97 26.36 3.06
N VAL A 80 11.84 26.70 1.77
CA VAL A 80 10.93 27.74 1.27
C VAL A 80 10.01 27.13 0.22
N GLN A 81 8.82 27.71 0.05
CA GLN A 81 7.90 27.24 -0.98
C GLN A 81 8.56 27.34 -2.36
N THR A 82 8.75 26.20 -3.01
CA THR A 82 9.52 26.09 -4.24
C THR A 82 8.72 25.37 -5.32
N GLN A 83 8.78 25.88 -6.55
CA GLN A 83 8.23 25.19 -7.71
C GLN A 83 9.32 24.32 -8.34
N VAL A 84 9.07 23.01 -8.42
CA VAL A 84 10.03 22.02 -8.92
C VAL A 84 9.51 21.41 -10.22
N PRO A 85 10.19 21.66 -11.35
CA PRO A 85 9.94 20.93 -12.59
C PRO A 85 10.48 19.51 -12.46
N ILE A 86 9.68 18.49 -12.79
CA ILE A 86 10.01 17.08 -12.64
C ILE A 86 9.92 16.37 -13.98
N VAL A 87 10.86 15.48 -14.24
CA VAL A 87 10.79 14.47 -15.31
C VAL A 87 10.91 13.09 -14.69
N LEU A 88 9.90 12.26 -14.91
CA LEU A 88 9.95 10.84 -14.64
C LEU A 88 10.52 10.15 -15.89
N ASP A 89 11.64 9.45 -15.75
CA ASP A 89 12.30 8.71 -16.84
C ASP A 89 12.18 7.21 -16.62
N TYR A 90 11.50 6.54 -17.52
CA TYR A 90 11.22 5.11 -17.46
C TYR A 90 12.19 4.27 -18.31
N GLY A 91 13.24 4.90 -18.86
CA GLY A 91 14.19 4.22 -19.74
C GLY A 91 13.51 3.63 -20.99
N SER A 92 13.44 2.32 -21.08
CA SER A 92 12.77 1.59 -22.17
C SER A 92 11.27 1.35 -21.92
N TYR A 93 10.78 1.59 -20.70
CA TYR A 93 9.40 1.37 -20.32
C TYR A 93 8.53 2.59 -20.57
N LYS A 94 7.22 2.44 -20.52
CA LYS A 94 6.26 3.52 -20.81
C LYS A 94 5.65 4.05 -19.52
N HIS A 95 5.47 5.37 -19.49
CA HIS A 95 4.62 6.03 -18.51
C HIS A 95 3.21 5.43 -18.52
N ARG A 96 2.68 5.15 -17.33
CA ARG A 96 1.37 4.51 -17.18
C ARG A 96 0.44 5.26 -16.25
N TYR A 97 0.95 5.74 -15.12
CA TYR A 97 0.13 6.32 -14.06
C TYR A 97 0.37 7.82 -13.94
N THR A 98 -0.72 8.60 -14.06
CA THR A 98 -0.67 10.02 -13.69
C THR A 98 -0.30 10.13 -12.22
N PRO A 99 0.66 11.00 -11.84
CA PRO A 99 1.10 11.11 -10.45
C PRO A 99 -0.04 11.43 -9.49
N ASP A 100 -0.07 10.78 -8.35
CA ASP A 100 -0.87 11.16 -7.19
C ASP A 100 0.01 11.90 -6.18
N LEU A 101 -0.54 12.96 -5.56
CA LEU A 101 0.13 13.86 -4.64
C LEU A 101 -0.51 13.79 -3.27
N SER A 102 0.29 13.83 -2.20
CA SER A 102 -0.19 13.92 -0.83
C SER A 102 0.76 14.72 0.05
N ILE A 103 0.22 15.52 0.98
CA ILE A 103 0.97 16.27 1.99
C ILE A 103 0.90 15.63 3.38
N ASP A 104 0.07 14.62 3.56
CA ASP A 104 -0.16 13.91 4.82
C ASP A 104 -0.01 12.38 4.70
N GLY A 105 0.21 11.86 3.48
CA GLY A 105 0.28 10.43 3.19
C GLY A 105 -1.08 9.70 3.25
N ILE A 106 -2.16 10.41 3.57
CA ILE A 106 -3.51 9.88 3.81
C ILE A 106 -4.48 10.32 2.71
N LYS A 107 -4.51 11.63 2.44
CA LYS A 107 -5.36 12.22 1.40
C LYS A 107 -4.56 12.40 0.13
N TRP A 108 -5.02 11.79 -0.94
CA TRP A 108 -4.36 11.80 -2.24
C TRP A 108 -5.17 12.59 -3.25
N GLN A 109 -4.46 13.34 -4.09
CA GLN A 109 -5.03 14.09 -5.18
C GLN A 109 -4.28 13.73 -6.48
N THR A 110 -5.01 13.23 -7.46
CA THR A 110 -4.43 12.96 -8.78
C THR A 110 -4.03 14.27 -9.45
N TYR A 111 -2.79 14.33 -9.93
CA TYR A 111 -2.28 15.47 -10.67
C TYR A 111 -3.09 15.65 -11.97
N PRO A 112 -3.40 16.90 -12.41
CA PRO A 112 -4.18 17.09 -13.62
C PRO A 112 -3.47 16.50 -14.85
N GLN A 113 -4.04 15.47 -15.44
CA GLN A 113 -3.45 14.75 -16.59
C GLN A 113 -3.11 15.68 -17.76
N ALA A 114 -3.92 16.71 -18.01
CA ALA A 114 -3.68 17.70 -19.05
C ALA A 114 -2.41 18.54 -18.84
N LYS A 115 -1.84 18.52 -17.63
CA LYS A 115 -0.58 19.20 -17.29
C LYS A 115 0.64 18.28 -17.31
N VAL A 116 0.46 17.00 -17.63
CA VAL A 116 1.55 16.03 -17.81
C VAL A 116 1.94 16.01 -19.29
N SER A 117 3.18 16.38 -19.59
CA SER A 117 3.76 16.30 -20.92
C SER A 117 4.47 14.96 -21.13
N LEU A 118 4.23 14.29 -22.24
CA LEU A 118 4.91 13.04 -22.57
C LEU A 118 5.82 13.25 -23.79
N ASN A 119 7.00 12.59 -23.78
CA ASN A 119 7.83 12.51 -24.98
C ASN A 119 7.14 11.61 -26.04
N LYS A 120 7.68 11.61 -27.27
CA LYS A 120 7.11 10.88 -28.42
C LYS A 120 6.89 9.38 -28.14
N ASN A 121 7.79 8.76 -27.41
CA ASN A 121 7.77 7.32 -27.09
C ASN A 121 7.02 7.00 -25.79
N LYS A 122 6.56 8.02 -25.06
CA LYS A 122 5.91 7.91 -23.73
C LYS A 122 6.83 7.27 -22.67
N THR A 123 8.13 7.33 -22.85
CA THR A 123 9.12 6.85 -21.87
C THR A 123 9.52 7.92 -20.87
N GLN A 124 9.11 9.16 -21.07
CA GLN A 124 9.33 10.26 -20.14
C GLN A 124 8.03 11.03 -19.94
N ALA A 125 7.78 11.44 -18.69
CA ALA A 125 6.65 12.26 -18.29
C ALA A 125 7.14 13.48 -17.52
N GLY A 126 6.83 14.69 -18.03
CA GLY A 126 7.19 15.97 -17.44
C GLY A 126 6.00 16.66 -16.79
N PHE A 127 6.18 17.20 -15.60
CA PHE A 127 5.19 18.02 -14.90
C PHE A 127 5.89 18.95 -13.90
N SER A 128 5.15 19.79 -13.19
CA SER A 128 5.72 20.69 -12.18
C SER A 128 4.84 20.74 -10.95
N VAL A 129 5.46 20.69 -9.76
CA VAL A 129 4.75 20.76 -8.48
C VAL A 129 5.23 21.94 -7.65
N THR A 130 4.39 22.43 -6.76
CA THR A 130 4.78 23.37 -5.71
C THR A 130 5.00 22.60 -4.42
N VAL A 131 6.24 22.57 -3.94
CA VAL A 131 6.59 21.99 -2.64
C VAL A 131 6.35 23.06 -1.57
N PRO A 132 5.48 22.82 -0.58
CA PRO A 132 5.22 23.82 0.48
C PRO A 132 6.44 23.98 1.38
N ALA A 133 6.67 25.18 1.91
CA ALA A 133 7.73 25.42 2.91
C ALA A 133 7.52 24.55 4.17
N HIS A 134 8.58 23.93 4.65
CA HIS A 134 8.61 23.14 5.88
C HIS A 134 7.55 22.02 5.97
N ARG A 135 7.13 21.50 4.84
CA ARG A 135 6.18 20.38 4.73
C ARG A 135 6.63 19.40 3.66
N SER A 136 6.33 18.15 3.88
CA SER A 136 6.56 17.10 2.90
C SER A 136 5.48 17.11 1.82
N LEU A 137 5.89 16.83 0.58
CA LEU A 137 5.00 16.50 -0.54
C LEU A 137 5.38 15.11 -1.06
N VAL A 138 4.53 14.13 -0.88
CA VAL A 138 4.72 12.79 -1.45
C VAL A 138 4.13 12.76 -2.85
N ILE A 139 4.90 12.19 -3.78
CA ILE A 139 4.52 11.97 -5.18
C ILE A 139 4.64 10.48 -5.46
N ALA A 140 3.55 9.85 -5.88
CA ALA A 140 3.52 8.42 -6.14
C ALA A 140 2.77 8.07 -7.42
N ALA A 141 3.03 6.89 -7.97
CA ALA A 141 2.31 6.33 -9.12
C ALA A 141 0.82 6.13 -8.83
N GLN A 142 0.48 5.80 -7.60
CA GLN A 142 -0.86 5.64 -7.04
C GLN A 142 -0.82 5.88 -5.52
N PRO A 143 -1.97 6.08 -4.84
CA PRO A 143 -2.00 6.22 -3.39
C PRO A 143 -1.26 5.08 -2.68
N LEU A 144 -0.49 5.41 -1.66
CA LEU A 144 0.26 4.42 -0.88
C LEU A 144 -0.69 3.63 0.01
N LEU A 145 -0.67 2.30 -0.15
CA LEU A 145 -1.26 1.34 0.76
C LEU A 145 -0.17 0.38 1.22
N THR A 146 0.43 0.66 2.34
CA THR A 146 1.57 -0.07 2.91
C THR A 146 1.11 -1.12 3.92
N ALA A 147 2.04 -1.94 4.42
CA ALA A 147 1.73 -2.93 5.45
C ALA A 147 1.12 -2.30 6.71
N SER A 148 1.54 -1.08 7.08
CA SER A 148 0.97 -0.35 8.22
C SER A 148 -0.48 0.10 7.99
N HIS A 149 -0.85 0.51 6.79
CA HIS A 149 -2.23 0.84 6.45
C HIS A 149 -3.17 -0.37 6.61
N TYR A 150 -2.73 -1.56 6.13
CA TYR A 150 -3.51 -2.78 6.31
C TYR A 150 -3.64 -3.18 7.78
N ALA A 151 -2.58 -3.03 8.56
CA ALA A 151 -2.62 -3.33 9.99
C ALA A 151 -3.65 -2.45 10.72
N THR A 152 -3.63 -1.14 10.48
CA THR A 152 -4.57 -0.18 11.06
C THR A 152 -6.01 -0.47 10.63
N TRP A 153 -6.24 -0.71 9.34
CA TRP A 153 -7.56 -1.06 8.81
C TRP A 153 -8.14 -2.33 9.43
N LEU A 154 -7.32 -3.40 9.52
CA LEU A 154 -7.73 -4.66 10.13
C LEU A 154 -8.04 -4.51 11.61
N GLN A 155 -7.26 -3.71 12.34
CA GLN A 155 -7.51 -3.42 13.75
C GLN A 155 -8.86 -2.72 13.93
N GLY A 156 -9.17 -1.69 13.13
CA GLY A 156 -10.46 -1.02 13.14
C GLY A 156 -11.63 -2.00 12.92
N LEU A 157 -11.51 -2.87 11.92
CA LEU A 157 -12.53 -3.91 11.68
C LEU A 157 -12.68 -4.88 12.86
N SER A 158 -11.59 -5.24 13.52
CA SER A 158 -11.64 -6.15 14.69
C SER A 158 -12.37 -5.52 15.87
N GLU A 159 -12.14 -4.25 16.14
CA GLU A 159 -12.75 -3.51 17.23
C GLU A 159 -14.25 -3.27 16.98
N GLU A 160 -14.63 -2.91 15.75
CA GLU A 160 -16.00 -2.57 15.38
C GLU A 160 -16.88 -3.79 15.10
N GLN A 161 -16.34 -4.83 14.49
CA GLN A 161 -17.12 -5.96 13.95
C GLN A 161 -16.89 -7.29 14.66
N GLY A 162 -15.98 -7.36 15.65
CA GLY A 162 -15.70 -8.57 16.41
C GLY A 162 -15.12 -9.72 15.57
N VAL A 163 -14.42 -9.40 14.49
CA VAL A 163 -13.72 -10.40 13.66
C VAL A 163 -12.38 -10.79 14.27
N SER A 164 -11.87 -11.97 13.94
CA SER A 164 -10.57 -12.42 14.40
C SER A 164 -9.47 -12.02 13.43
N ILE A 165 -8.47 -11.30 13.93
CA ILE A 165 -7.26 -10.97 13.19
C ILE A 165 -6.12 -11.88 13.62
N GLY A 166 -5.45 -12.48 12.65
CA GLY A 166 -4.34 -13.41 12.85
C GLY A 166 -3.29 -13.28 11.75
N SER A 167 -2.51 -14.35 11.61
CA SER A 167 -1.47 -14.44 10.57
C SER A 167 -1.45 -15.84 9.98
N ALA A 168 -1.28 -15.95 8.67
CA ALA A 168 -0.97 -17.20 8.00
C ALA A 168 0.51 -17.61 8.15
N GLY A 169 1.39 -16.64 8.42
CA GLY A 169 2.83 -16.81 8.48
C GLY A 169 3.55 -15.50 8.25
N GLN A 170 4.75 -15.60 7.69
CA GLN A 170 5.60 -14.45 7.38
C GLN A 170 6.09 -14.50 5.93
N SER A 171 6.31 -13.33 5.35
CA SER A 171 7.01 -13.14 4.08
C SER A 171 8.51 -13.44 4.23
N ILE A 172 9.26 -13.32 3.14
CA ILE A 172 10.71 -13.53 3.11
C ILE A 172 11.45 -12.60 4.08
N GLU A 173 11.05 -11.34 4.16
CA GLU A 173 11.64 -10.36 5.08
C GLU A 173 11.01 -10.38 6.49
N GLY A 174 10.19 -11.39 6.79
CA GLY A 174 9.58 -11.55 8.11
C GLY A 174 8.34 -10.69 8.35
N ARG A 175 7.79 -10.03 7.34
CA ARG A 175 6.55 -9.27 7.48
C ARG A 175 5.37 -10.22 7.64
N ARG A 176 4.43 -9.84 8.51
CA ARG A 176 3.25 -10.65 8.80
C ARG A 176 2.33 -10.78 7.57
N LEU A 177 1.97 -12.01 7.23
CA LEU A 177 0.90 -12.30 6.26
C LEU A 177 -0.44 -12.25 7.01
N TRP A 178 -1.04 -11.08 7.00
CA TRP A 178 -2.27 -10.82 7.73
C TRP A 178 -3.44 -11.67 7.27
N ARG A 179 -4.23 -12.15 8.23
CA ARG A 179 -5.45 -12.92 8.02
C ARG A 179 -6.59 -12.32 8.84
N LEU A 180 -7.75 -12.10 8.21
CA LEU A 180 -9.01 -11.83 8.89
C LEU A 180 -9.95 -13.03 8.72
N THR A 181 -10.61 -13.43 9.79
CA THR A 181 -11.63 -14.49 9.78
C THR A 181 -12.87 -14.06 10.54
N THR A 182 -14.04 -14.45 10.01
CA THR A 182 -15.30 -14.45 10.77
C THR A 182 -15.54 -15.82 11.42
N PRO A 183 -16.55 -15.97 12.28
CA PRO A 183 -16.96 -17.29 12.74
C PRO A 183 -17.21 -18.24 11.56
N PRO A 184 -16.77 -19.51 11.64
CA PRO A 184 -16.86 -20.45 10.52
C PRO A 184 -18.31 -20.77 10.18
N LYS A 185 -18.59 -20.97 8.89
CA LYS A 185 -19.87 -21.37 8.34
C LYS A 185 -19.66 -22.57 7.41
N LYS A 186 -20.77 -23.21 6.97
CA LYS A 186 -20.69 -24.31 6.00
C LYS A 186 -19.97 -23.90 4.70
N HIS A 187 -20.11 -22.63 4.30
CA HIS A 187 -19.45 -22.09 3.12
C HIS A 187 -18.47 -20.99 3.52
N THR A 188 -17.31 -20.95 2.87
CA THR A 188 -16.29 -19.92 3.07
C THR A 188 -16.07 -19.13 1.79
N LEU A 189 -16.09 -17.80 1.89
CA LEU A 189 -15.58 -16.88 0.90
C LEU A 189 -14.10 -16.61 1.18
N LEU A 190 -13.22 -17.06 0.29
CA LEU A 190 -11.79 -16.75 0.34
C LEU A 190 -11.51 -15.50 -0.48
N LEU A 191 -10.90 -14.51 0.16
CA LEU A 191 -10.49 -13.24 -0.45
C LEU A 191 -8.97 -13.11 -0.41
N LEU A 192 -8.37 -12.90 -1.56
CA LEU A 192 -6.93 -12.71 -1.76
C LEU A 192 -6.67 -11.34 -2.35
N GLY A 193 -5.72 -10.59 -1.80
CA GLY A 193 -5.40 -9.25 -2.26
C GLY A 193 -3.91 -8.99 -2.41
N ARG A 194 -3.59 -7.98 -3.20
CA ARG A 194 -2.26 -7.39 -3.34
C ARG A 194 -1.14 -8.40 -3.56
N GLN A 195 -1.29 -9.28 -4.56
CA GLN A 195 -0.21 -10.15 -5.03
C GLN A 195 0.89 -9.35 -5.73
N HIS A 196 0.50 -8.28 -6.41
CA HIS A 196 1.44 -7.36 -7.06
C HIS A 196 1.38 -5.97 -6.42
N PRO A 197 2.54 -5.39 -6.08
CA PRO A 197 2.64 -4.14 -5.35
C PRO A 197 1.86 -2.94 -5.93
N PRO A 198 1.83 -2.71 -7.27
CA PRO A 198 1.15 -1.54 -7.83
C PRO A 198 -0.38 -1.65 -7.93
N GLU A 199 -0.99 -2.77 -7.56
CA GLU A 199 -2.44 -3.00 -7.74
C GLU A 199 -3.27 -2.32 -6.62
N THR A 200 -3.02 -1.04 -6.36
CA THR A 200 -3.64 -0.26 -5.28
C THR A 200 -5.15 -0.10 -5.49
N THR A 201 -5.59 0.15 -6.73
CA THR A 201 -7.03 0.28 -7.04
C THR A 201 -7.81 -0.97 -6.68
N GLY A 202 -7.26 -2.17 -7.00
CA GLY A 202 -7.86 -3.45 -6.62
C GLY A 202 -7.88 -3.66 -5.10
N ALA A 203 -6.83 -3.20 -4.41
CA ALA A 203 -6.76 -3.27 -2.95
C ALA A 203 -7.81 -2.36 -2.27
N ILE A 204 -7.99 -1.13 -2.75
CA ILE A 204 -9.04 -0.22 -2.27
C ILE A 204 -10.42 -0.84 -2.50
N ALA A 205 -10.66 -1.40 -3.69
CA ALA A 205 -11.92 -2.08 -3.98
C ALA A 205 -12.17 -3.28 -3.07
N LEU A 206 -11.12 -4.08 -2.74
CA LEU A 206 -11.20 -5.17 -1.79
C LEU A 206 -11.56 -4.67 -0.38
N MET A 207 -10.91 -3.62 0.10
CA MET A 207 -11.19 -3.03 1.42
C MET A 207 -12.65 -2.56 1.49
N SER A 208 -13.11 -1.79 0.52
CA SER A 208 -14.50 -1.30 0.45
C SER A 208 -15.52 -2.46 0.32
N PHE A 209 -15.18 -3.50 -0.43
CA PHE A 209 -16.01 -4.70 -0.50
C PHE A 209 -16.13 -5.41 0.85
N VAL A 210 -15.02 -5.54 1.57
CA VAL A 210 -15.01 -6.15 2.92
C VAL A 210 -15.81 -5.29 3.89
N GLU A 211 -15.61 -3.98 3.92
CA GLU A 211 -16.40 -3.05 4.74
C GLU A 211 -17.90 -3.19 4.45
N ARG A 212 -18.28 -3.27 3.16
CA ARG A 212 -19.67 -3.52 2.74
C ARG A 212 -20.25 -4.83 3.29
N LEU A 213 -19.44 -5.88 3.41
CA LEU A 213 -19.88 -7.14 4.01
C LEU A 213 -20.18 -7.02 5.51
N PHE A 214 -19.64 -6.03 6.19
CA PHE A 214 -19.83 -5.80 7.63
C PHE A 214 -20.85 -4.71 7.97
N GLU A 215 -21.45 -4.05 6.99
CA GLU A 215 -22.55 -3.10 7.24
C GLU A 215 -23.71 -3.72 8.00
N ASP A 216 -24.41 -2.91 8.78
CA ASP A 216 -25.56 -3.34 9.57
C ASP A 216 -26.88 -3.23 8.80
N ASP A 217 -26.94 -3.87 7.63
CA ASP A 217 -28.18 -4.02 6.84
C ASP A 217 -28.59 -5.49 6.69
N VAL A 218 -29.81 -5.67 6.19
CA VAL A 218 -30.42 -7.01 6.04
C VAL A 218 -29.60 -7.92 5.11
N LEU A 219 -29.05 -7.36 4.02
CA LEU A 219 -28.33 -8.16 3.02
C LEU A 219 -26.98 -8.63 3.58
N ALA A 220 -26.20 -7.72 4.17
CA ALA A 220 -24.91 -8.03 4.78
C ALA A 220 -25.05 -9.04 5.94
N ARG A 221 -26.04 -8.85 6.83
CA ARG A 221 -26.32 -9.80 7.90
C ARG A 221 -26.68 -11.19 7.35
N ARG A 222 -27.62 -11.30 6.40
CA ARG A 222 -28.01 -12.56 5.77
C ARG A 222 -26.86 -13.25 5.05
N PHE A 223 -25.92 -12.49 4.47
CA PHE A 223 -24.72 -13.07 3.89
C PHE A 223 -23.83 -13.68 4.98
N ARG A 224 -23.48 -12.93 6.04
CA ARG A 224 -22.62 -13.39 7.13
C ARG A 224 -23.24 -14.55 7.93
N ASP A 225 -24.55 -14.68 7.96
CA ASP A 225 -25.23 -15.82 8.59
C ASP A 225 -24.95 -17.15 7.87
N LYS A 226 -24.68 -17.10 6.57
CA LYS A 226 -24.52 -18.28 5.71
C LYS A 226 -23.10 -18.55 5.27
N VAL A 227 -22.26 -17.50 5.18
CA VAL A 227 -20.94 -17.54 4.56
C VAL A 227 -19.91 -16.98 5.55
N GLY A 228 -18.90 -17.81 5.87
CA GLY A 228 -17.71 -17.36 6.57
C GLY A 228 -16.78 -16.61 5.62
N ILE A 229 -15.98 -15.70 6.16
CA ILE A 229 -15.00 -14.92 5.41
C ILE A 229 -13.61 -15.32 5.87
N LEU A 230 -12.73 -15.59 4.92
CA LEU A 230 -11.31 -15.81 5.10
C LEU A 230 -10.57 -14.86 4.15
N LEU A 231 -9.89 -13.86 4.70
CA LEU A 231 -9.26 -12.78 3.93
C LEU A 231 -7.76 -12.69 4.21
N TYR A 232 -6.99 -12.58 3.13
CA TYR A 232 -5.56 -12.21 3.13
C TYR A 232 -5.42 -10.94 2.29
N PRO A 233 -5.42 -9.74 2.91
CA PRO A 233 -5.55 -8.47 2.18
C PRO A 233 -4.28 -8.06 1.43
N VAL A 234 -3.12 -8.52 1.87
CA VAL A 234 -1.82 -8.28 1.23
C VAL A 234 -0.98 -9.54 1.25
N ILE A 235 -0.77 -10.13 0.08
CA ILE A 235 -0.02 -11.37 -0.09
C ILE A 235 1.47 -11.10 -0.28
N ASN A 236 1.80 -9.96 -0.90
CA ASN A 236 3.18 -9.51 -1.14
C ASN A 236 3.52 -8.26 -0.32
N PRO A 237 3.66 -8.36 1.01
CA PRO A 237 3.97 -7.20 1.85
C PRO A 237 5.37 -6.65 1.60
N ASP A 238 6.35 -7.51 1.28
CA ASP A 238 7.74 -7.09 1.02
C ASP A 238 7.82 -6.24 -0.24
N GLY A 239 7.29 -6.72 -1.37
CA GLY A 239 7.26 -5.94 -2.59
C GLY A 239 6.45 -4.65 -2.45
N THR A 240 5.35 -4.67 -1.68
CA THR A 240 4.53 -3.49 -1.40
C THR A 240 5.32 -2.42 -0.64
N ASP A 241 6.03 -2.80 0.42
CA ASP A 241 6.80 -1.86 1.24
C ASP A 241 8.09 -1.39 0.55
N ARG A 242 8.63 -2.18 -0.38
CA ARG A 242 9.79 -1.82 -1.20
C ARG A 242 9.45 -1.06 -2.48
N GLY A 243 8.17 -0.88 -2.79
CA GLY A 243 7.73 -0.20 -4.01
C GLY A 243 8.13 -0.94 -5.28
N TYR A 244 8.02 -2.25 -5.29
CA TYR A 244 8.30 -3.09 -6.47
C TYR A 244 7.19 -2.98 -7.52
N TRP A 245 7.53 -3.38 -8.76
CA TRP A 245 6.55 -3.33 -9.85
C TRP A 245 5.68 -4.58 -9.92
N ARG A 246 6.18 -5.73 -9.46
CA ARG A 246 5.44 -6.99 -9.59
C ARG A 246 5.84 -8.10 -8.63
N HIS A 247 7.13 -8.36 -8.46
CA HIS A 247 7.62 -9.56 -7.84
C HIS A 247 7.66 -9.46 -6.30
N ASN A 248 7.86 -10.60 -5.63
CA ASN A 248 8.21 -10.61 -4.22
C ASN A 248 9.72 -10.37 -4.06
N PHE A 249 10.21 -10.41 -2.81
CA PHE A 249 11.61 -10.14 -2.51
C PHE A 249 12.62 -11.09 -3.19
N GLN A 250 12.18 -12.29 -3.63
CA GLN A 250 13.02 -13.25 -4.37
C GLN A 250 12.81 -13.19 -5.89
N GLY A 251 12.25 -12.12 -6.43
CA GLY A 251 12.05 -11.98 -7.88
C GLY A 251 10.98 -12.92 -8.45
N LYS A 252 10.00 -13.34 -7.61
CA LYS A 252 8.96 -14.27 -8.07
C LYS A 252 7.61 -13.56 -8.22
N ASP A 253 6.98 -13.75 -9.38
CA ASP A 253 5.56 -13.43 -9.57
C ASP A 253 4.70 -14.41 -8.76
N LEU A 254 4.14 -13.93 -7.64
CA LEU A 254 3.32 -14.76 -6.76
C LEU A 254 2.07 -15.31 -7.46
N ASN A 255 1.55 -14.63 -8.50
CA ASN A 255 0.45 -15.14 -9.32
C ASN A 255 0.89 -16.27 -10.29
N ARG A 256 2.13 -16.71 -10.23
CA ARG A 256 2.66 -17.89 -10.91
C ARG A 256 3.08 -18.99 -9.94
N ASP A 257 2.87 -18.76 -8.64
CA ASP A 257 3.30 -19.69 -7.61
C ASP A 257 2.15 -20.48 -6.95
N TRP A 258 0.89 -20.23 -7.33
CA TRP A 258 -0.29 -21.01 -6.93
C TRP A 258 -0.33 -22.34 -7.68
N GLY A 259 0.20 -23.37 -7.06
CA GLY A 259 0.42 -24.71 -7.60
C GLY A 259 1.78 -25.23 -7.18
N PRO A 260 2.90 -24.60 -7.61
CA PRO A 260 4.23 -24.94 -7.14
C PRO A 260 4.46 -24.65 -5.64
N PHE A 261 3.88 -23.56 -5.11
CA PHE A 261 4.04 -23.13 -3.72
C PHE A 261 5.50 -23.07 -3.25
N THR A 262 6.36 -22.50 -4.09
CA THR A 262 7.81 -22.38 -3.82
C THR A 262 8.14 -21.24 -2.88
N GLN A 263 7.28 -20.21 -2.85
CA GLN A 263 7.47 -19.03 -2.03
C GLN A 263 6.82 -19.17 -0.65
N PRO A 264 7.41 -18.57 0.40
CA PRO A 264 6.85 -18.66 1.75
C PRO A 264 5.44 -18.08 1.83
N GLU A 265 5.15 -16.99 1.08
CA GLU A 265 3.86 -16.33 1.07
C GLU A 265 2.74 -17.25 0.56
N SER A 266 2.89 -17.81 -0.63
CA SER A 266 1.90 -18.69 -1.25
C SER A 266 1.74 -20.00 -0.45
N ARG A 267 2.85 -20.58 0.02
CA ARG A 267 2.87 -21.80 0.83
C ARG A 267 2.17 -21.62 2.17
N ALA A 268 2.46 -20.52 2.87
CA ALA A 268 1.86 -20.24 4.17
C ALA A 268 0.35 -20.04 4.03
N ILE A 269 -0.11 -19.27 3.06
CA ILE A 269 -1.53 -19.02 2.82
C ILE A 269 -2.23 -20.32 2.39
N ASN A 270 -1.67 -21.12 1.49
CA ASN A 270 -2.24 -22.39 1.08
C ASN A 270 -2.42 -23.35 2.28
N SER A 271 -1.40 -23.47 3.14
CA SER A 271 -1.47 -24.30 4.34
C SER A 271 -2.53 -23.80 5.33
N ASP A 272 -2.61 -22.49 5.53
CA ASP A 272 -3.59 -21.89 6.44
C ASP A 272 -5.04 -22.06 5.93
N VAL A 273 -5.27 -21.90 4.63
CA VAL A 273 -6.58 -22.18 3.99
C VAL A 273 -6.97 -23.63 4.16
N ALA A 274 -6.06 -24.58 3.89
CA ALA A 274 -6.34 -26.01 4.05
C ALA A 274 -6.67 -26.36 5.49
N ASN A 275 -5.90 -25.85 6.45
CA ASN A 275 -6.15 -26.04 7.88
C ASN A 275 -7.49 -25.43 8.33
N TRP A 276 -7.84 -24.24 7.83
CA TRP A 276 -9.12 -23.58 8.12
C TRP A 276 -10.29 -24.43 7.62
N LEU A 277 -10.26 -24.85 6.37
CA LEU A 277 -11.35 -25.65 5.79
C LEU A 277 -11.52 -27.00 6.49
N GLY A 278 -10.41 -27.71 6.73
CA GLY A 278 -10.42 -29.01 7.43
C GLY A 278 -10.90 -28.92 8.87
N LYS A 279 -10.41 -27.90 9.63
CA LYS A 279 -10.80 -27.70 11.03
C LYS A 279 -12.27 -27.40 11.23
N HIS A 280 -12.92 -26.74 10.26
CA HIS A 280 -14.28 -26.25 10.40
C HIS A 280 -15.29 -26.99 9.54
N ASP A 281 -14.88 -28.09 8.85
CA ASP A 281 -15.73 -28.81 7.88
C ASP A 281 -16.44 -27.85 6.91
N SER A 282 -15.72 -26.84 6.46
CA SER A 282 -16.23 -25.76 5.63
C SER A 282 -15.87 -26.00 4.17
N GLN A 283 -16.82 -25.71 3.27
CA GLN A 283 -16.61 -25.82 1.83
C GLN A 283 -16.24 -24.43 1.26
N LEU A 284 -15.22 -24.39 0.40
CA LEU A 284 -14.87 -23.19 -0.32
C LEU A 284 -16.00 -22.85 -1.33
N ALA A 285 -16.80 -21.82 -1.02
CA ALA A 285 -17.86 -21.36 -1.90
C ALA A 285 -17.29 -20.64 -3.13
N LYS A 286 -16.29 -19.80 -2.90
CA LYS A 286 -15.59 -19.04 -3.93
C LYS A 286 -14.24 -18.51 -3.43
N ALA A 287 -13.24 -18.59 -4.30
CA ALA A 287 -12.01 -17.82 -4.14
C ALA A 287 -12.07 -16.59 -5.07
N MET A 288 -11.79 -15.41 -4.54
CA MET A 288 -11.77 -14.16 -5.30
C MET A 288 -10.42 -13.49 -5.12
N ASP A 289 -9.77 -13.20 -6.23
CA ASP A 289 -8.63 -12.31 -6.32
C ASP A 289 -9.11 -11.02 -7.01
N LEU A 290 -9.34 -9.97 -6.21
CA LEU A 290 -9.83 -8.68 -6.72
C LEU A 290 -8.72 -7.82 -7.33
N CYS A 291 -7.48 -8.28 -7.24
CA CYS A 291 -6.34 -7.61 -7.86
C CYS A 291 -6.00 -8.17 -9.26
N ARG A 292 -6.72 -9.19 -9.70
CA ARG A 292 -6.51 -9.81 -11.02
C ARG A 292 -7.16 -8.95 -12.11
N LYS A 293 -6.35 -8.44 -13.04
CA LYS A 293 -6.81 -7.79 -14.28
C LYS A 293 -7.34 -8.81 -15.26
#